data_4a3da75267d9563f8cc07b4a28cb967b
#
_entry.id   4a3da75267d9563f8cc07b4a28cb967b
#
_cell.length_a   1.000
_cell.length_b   1.000
_cell.length_c   1.000
_cell.angle_alpha   90.00
_cell.angle_beta   90.00
_cell.angle_gamma   90.00
#
_symmetry.space_group_name_H-M   'P 1'
#
loop_
_entity.id
_entity.type
_entity.pdbx_description
1 polymer ?
#
loop_
_entity_poly.entity_id
_entity_poly.type
_entity_poly.pdbx_seq_one_letter_code
_entity_poly.pdbx_strand_id
1 'polypeptide(L)'
;GCAIGCPFCATGQMGLRRDLSSGEITEQVVHYARKIAAKGERITNVVVMGMGEPFLNYDATLEAIRRLNHPEGMKLGARRFTISTVGIVPGIRRLAEENLQVNLAISLHAADDALRSTLIPINRKYPIGAIMAAVRDYIQATNRRVTFEWALIANVNDTIEQAQKLASLLEGMLAHVNLIPLNPTQGYQREASPRERAEQFQNILQGRGITSTIRLRRGVDIQAGCGQLAQQDEQN
;
A
#
# COMPACT_ATOMS: atom_id res chain seq x y z
N GLY A 1 -2.15 14.37 5.03
CA GLY A 1 -0.79 14.48 4.50
C GLY A 1 0.08 13.27 4.81
N CYS A 2 1.34 13.27 4.39
CA CYS A 2 2.28 12.16 4.59
C CYS A 2 3.69 12.67 4.84
N ALA A 3 4.35 12.14 5.88
CA ALA A 3 5.72 12.53 6.24
C ALA A 3 6.81 11.83 5.38
N ILE A 4 6.44 10.84 4.54
CA ILE A 4 7.42 10.03 3.80
C ILE A 4 8.03 10.79 2.61
N GLY A 5 7.25 11.65 1.94
CA GLY A 5 7.73 12.49 0.84
C GLY A 5 8.04 11.72 -0.45
N CYS A 6 7.31 10.64 -0.76
CA CYS A 6 7.47 9.94 -2.04
C CYS A 6 7.15 10.88 -3.21
N PRO A 7 8.07 11.09 -4.17
CA PRO A 7 7.87 12.09 -5.24
C PRO A 7 6.72 11.76 -6.18
N PHE A 8 6.38 10.49 -6.37
CA PHE A 8 5.30 10.05 -7.25
C PHE A 8 3.90 10.09 -6.58
N CYS A 9 3.81 10.46 -5.30
CA CYS A 9 2.57 10.46 -4.54
C CYS A 9 2.15 11.89 -4.19
N ALA A 10 0.97 12.32 -4.64
CA ALA A 10 0.45 13.66 -4.36
C ALA A 10 0.37 13.96 -2.84
N THR A 11 -0.05 12.97 -2.04
CA THR A 11 -0.07 13.10 -0.58
C THR A 11 1.34 13.31 0.00
N GLY A 12 2.35 12.63 -0.56
CA GLY A 12 3.76 12.82 -0.15
C GLY A 12 4.30 14.21 -0.51
N GLN A 13 3.86 14.75 -1.65
CA GLN A 13 4.22 16.10 -2.11
C GLN A 13 3.66 17.21 -1.21
N MET A 14 2.51 16.96 -0.56
CA MET A 14 1.86 17.92 0.37
C MET A 14 2.56 18.02 1.73
N GLY A 15 3.38 17.04 2.10
CA GLY A 15 3.90 16.91 3.46
C GLY A 15 2.85 16.48 4.48
N LEU A 16 3.24 16.42 5.75
CA LEU A 16 2.37 16.06 6.87
C LEU A 16 1.86 17.32 7.57
N ARG A 17 0.56 17.45 7.74
CA ARG A 17 -0.05 18.50 8.59
C ARG A 17 -0.25 17.98 10.01
N ARG A 18 -0.96 16.86 10.18
CA ARG A 18 -1.17 16.15 11.45
C ARG A 18 -1.60 14.71 11.21
N ASP A 19 -1.50 13.91 12.22
CA ASP A 19 -2.11 12.58 12.24
C ASP A 19 -3.62 12.68 12.55
N LEU A 20 -4.37 11.70 12.04
CA LEU A 20 -5.78 11.52 12.36
C LEU A 20 -5.93 10.71 13.66
N SER A 21 -6.90 11.05 14.47
CA SER A 21 -7.33 10.23 15.60
C SER A 21 -8.02 8.93 15.11
N SER A 22 -8.09 7.94 15.97
CA SER A 22 -8.83 6.69 15.67
C SER A 22 -10.31 6.94 15.35
N GLY A 23 -10.92 7.95 15.99
CA GLY A 23 -12.29 8.37 15.69
C GLY A 23 -12.45 8.91 14.28
N GLU A 24 -11.56 9.81 13.85
CA GLU A 24 -11.57 10.36 12.48
C GLU A 24 -11.34 9.29 11.41
N ILE A 25 -10.46 8.31 11.68
CA ILE A 25 -10.24 7.17 10.77
C ILE A 25 -11.51 6.30 10.69
N THR A 26 -12.13 6.00 11.83
CA THR A 26 -13.36 5.20 11.92
C THR A 26 -14.51 5.88 11.19
N GLU A 27 -14.68 7.20 11.38
CA GLU A 27 -15.80 7.95 10.80
C GLU A 27 -15.80 7.95 9.27
N GLN A 28 -14.64 7.91 8.62
CA GLN A 28 -14.58 7.76 7.15
C GLN A 28 -15.32 6.49 6.70
N VAL A 29 -15.09 5.37 7.39
CA VAL A 29 -15.75 4.10 7.05
C VAL A 29 -17.23 4.13 7.38
N VAL A 30 -17.60 4.67 8.55
CA VAL A 30 -18.99 4.80 9.01
C VAL A 30 -19.79 5.72 8.07
N HIS A 31 -19.21 6.84 7.65
CA HIS A 31 -19.84 7.77 6.70
C HIS A 31 -20.24 7.05 5.41
N TYR A 32 -19.29 6.35 4.78
CA TYR A 32 -19.59 5.62 3.54
C TYR A 32 -20.52 4.43 3.77
N ALA A 33 -20.40 3.74 4.91
CA ALA A 33 -21.32 2.66 5.26
C ALA A 33 -22.78 3.13 5.31
N ARG A 34 -23.03 4.28 5.96
CA ARG A 34 -24.38 4.89 5.99
C ARG A 34 -24.86 5.27 4.59
N LYS A 35 -23.97 5.85 3.78
CA LYS A 35 -24.31 6.30 2.43
C LYS A 35 -24.69 5.16 1.49
N ILE A 36 -23.98 4.02 1.55
CA ILE A 36 -24.28 2.86 0.69
C ILE A 36 -25.41 1.99 1.25
N ALA A 37 -25.62 1.98 2.56
CA ALA A 37 -26.74 1.29 3.18
C ALA A 37 -28.10 1.80 2.69
N ALA A 38 -28.21 3.11 2.38
CA ALA A 38 -29.39 3.69 1.77
C ALA A 38 -29.72 3.11 0.38
N LYS A 39 -28.74 2.43 -0.26
CA LYS A 39 -28.90 1.72 -1.53
C LYS A 39 -29.06 0.19 -1.37
N GLY A 40 -29.19 -0.30 -0.14
CA GLY A 40 -29.21 -1.73 0.16
C GLY A 40 -27.84 -2.42 0.07
N GLU A 41 -26.74 -1.66 -0.02
CA GLU A 41 -25.39 -2.17 -0.15
C GLU A 41 -24.64 -2.13 1.20
N ARG A 42 -23.51 -2.83 1.27
CA ARG A 42 -22.65 -2.86 2.46
C ARG A 42 -21.16 -2.78 2.12
N ILE A 43 -20.36 -2.23 3.03
CA ILE A 43 -18.91 -2.30 2.93
C ILE A 43 -18.46 -3.76 3.09
N THR A 44 -17.66 -4.23 2.16
CA THR A 44 -17.12 -5.60 2.18
C THR A 44 -15.64 -5.63 2.59
N ASN A 45 -14.89 -4.60 2.25
CA ASN A 45 -13.45 -4.50 2.55
C ASN A 45 -13.07 -3.05 2.84
N VAL A 46 -12.04 -2.87 3.66
CA VAL A 46 -11.43 -1.59 3.95
C VAL A 46 -9.94 -1.69 3.66
N VAL A 47 -9.41 -0.78 2.87
CA VAL A 47 -7.98 -0.68 2.60
C VAL A 47 -7.44 0.61 3.21
N VAL A 48 -6.44 0.50 4.08
CA VAL A 48 -5.70 1.64 4.62
C VAL A 48 -4.59 1.97 3.63
N MET A 49 -5.01 2.57 2.51
CA MET A 49 -4.18 2.88 1.33
C MET A 49 -4.49 4.28 0.78
N GLY A 50 -4.97 5.17 1.64
CA GLY A 50 -5.33 6.54 1.28
C GLY A 50 -4.17 7.52 1.43
N MET A 51 -4.31 8.46 2.34
CA MET A 51 -3.37 9.55 2.58
C MET A 51 -2.57 9.30 3.87
N GLY A 52 -1.26 9.10 3.74
CA GLY A 52 -0.36 8.92 4.89
C GLY A 52 0.26 7.54 5.00
N GLU A 53 1.16 7.40 5.97
CA GLU A 53 1.81 6.13 6.32
C GLU A 53 1.18 5.61 7.63
N PRO A 54 0.40 4.53 7.58
CA PRO A 54 -0.35 4.08 8.76
C PRO A 54 0.54 3.64 9.92
N PHE A 55 1.77 3.17 9.65
CA PHE A 55 2.68 2.74 10.72
C PHE A 55 3.43 3.90 11.39
N LEU A 56 3.33 5.13 10.87
CA LEU A 56 3.71 6.32 11.63
C LEU A 56 2.58 6.79 12.57
N ASN A 57 1.33 6.43 12.29
CA ASN A 57 0.15 6.65 13.13
C ASN A 57 -0.45 5.30 13.60
N TYR A 58 0.43 4.42 14.10
CA TYR A 58 0.13 3.01 14.34
C TYR A 58 -1.05 2.80 15.28
N ASP A 59 -0.98 3.39 16.49
CA ASP A 59 -1.97 3.15 17.53
C ASP A 59 -3.38 3.58 17.13
N ALA A 60 -3.51 4.78 16.53
CA ALA A 60 -4.80 5.26 16.05
C ALA A 60 -5.35 4.41 14.91
N THR A 61 -4.47 3.92 14.01
CA THR A 61 -4.87 3.04 12.90
C THR A 61 -5.38 1.70 13.42
N LEU A 62 -4.67 1.05 14.32
CA LEU A 62 -5.06 -0.26 14.87
C LEU A 62 -6.32 -0.14 15.73
N GLU A 63 -6.45 0.92 16.53
CA GLU A 63 -7.63 1.17 17.33
C GLU A 63 -8.89 1.37 16.45
N ALA A 64 -8.77 2.11 15.36
CA ALA A 64 -9.87 2.26 14.39
C ALA A 64 -10.29 0.91 13.80
N ILE A 65 -9.31 0.06 13.40
CA ILE A 65 -9.60 -1.28 12.89
C ILE A 65 -10.30 -2.14 13.96
N ARG A 66 -9.83 -2.12 15.21
CA ARG A 66 -10.45 -2.85 16.32
C ARG A 66 -11.90 -2.42 16.56
N ARG A 67 -12.19 -1.11 16.54
CA ARG A 67 -13.55 -0.58 16.65
C ARG A 67 -14.47 -1.05 15.55
N LEU A 68 -14.00 -1.01 14.30
CA LEU A 68 -14.76 -1.46 13.13
C LEU A 68 -14.96 -2.99 13.12
N ASN A 69 -14.01 -3.74 13.70
CA ASN A 69 -14.08 -5.20 13.81
C ASN A 69 -14.93 -5.66 15.02
N HIS A 70 -15.16 -4.80 16.02
CA HIS A 70 -15.81 -5.17 17.27
C HIS A 70 -17.19 -5.79 17.06
N PRO A 71 -17.58 -6.84 17.83
CA PRO A 71 -18.90 -7.49 17.72
C PRO A 71 -20.10 -6.54 17.91
N GLU A 72 -19.95 -5.51 18.71
CA GLU A 72 -20.97 -4.47 18.93
C GLU A 72 -20.82 -3.26 17.98
N GLY A 73 -19.77 -3.26 17.12
CA GLY A 73 -19.53 -2.25 16.10
C GLY A 73 -20.06 -2.71 14.73
N MET A 74 -19.28 -2.44 13.67
CA MET A 74 -19.66 -2.80 12.30
C MET A 74 -19.51 -4.31 11.99
N LYS A 75 -18.89 -5.09 12.86
CA LYS A 75 -18.63 -6.54 12.70
C LYS A 75 -17.87 -6.88 11.42
N LEU A 76 -17.03 -5.95 10.93
CA LEU A 76 -16.18 -6.21 9.78
C LEU A 76 -15.06 -7.16 10.19
N GLY A 77 -15.04 -8.37 9.63
CA GLY A 77 -14.01 -9.36 9.95
C GLY A 77 -12.60 -8.83 9.68
N ALA A 78 -11.63 -9.13 10.55
CA ALA A 78 -10.26 -8.61 10.46
C ALA A 78 -9.61 -8.86 9.09
N ARG A 79 -9.91 -10.00 8.44
CA ARG A 79 -9.43 -10.34 7.08
C ARG A 79 -9.98 -9.43 5.98
N ARG A 80 -10.93 -8.56 6.29
CA ARG A 80 -11.48 -7.57 5.36
C ARG A 80 -10.68 -6.27 5.36
N PHE A 81 -9.74 -6.12 6.30
CA PHE A 81 -8.84 -4.98 6.34
C PHE A 81 -7.50 -5.31 5.69
N THR A 82 -6.97 -4.36 4.92
CA THR A 82 -5.61 -4.40 4.40
C THR A 82 -4.89 -3.13 4.83
N ILE A 83 -3.76 -3.27 5.52
CA ILE A 83 -2.88 -2.16 5.87
C ILE A 83 -1.73 -2.15 4.89
N SER A 84 -1.49 -1.01 4.22
CA SER A 84 -0.34 -0.82 3.35
C SER A 84 0.68 0.10 4.02
N THR A 85 1.93 -0.30 4.00
CA THR A 85 3.06 0.49 4.52
C THR A 85 4.19 0.55 3.52
N VAL A 86 4.96 1.64 3.55
CA VAL A 86 6.22 1.75 2.80
C VAL A 86 7.35 0.88 3.41
N GLY A 87 7.07 0.14 4.47
CA GLY A 87 8.05 -0.72 5.11
C GLY A 87 8.66 -0.12 6.37
N ILE A 88 7.85 0.46 7.24
CA ILE A 88 8.27 0.87 8.59
C ILE A 88 8.50 -0.39 9.43
N VAL A 89 9.76 -0.84 9.48
CA VAL A 89 10.16 -2.13 10.07
C VAL A 89 9.64 -2.34 11.49
N PRO A 90 9.72 -1.37 12.43
CA PRO A 90 9.14 -1.56 13.76
C PRO A 90 7.64 -1.81 13.73
N GLY A 91 6.89 -1.14 12.82
CA GLY A 91 5.45 -1.35 12.65
C GLY A 91 5.11 -2.74 12.10
N ILE A 92 5.90 -3.26 11.16
CA ILE A 92 5.71 -4.63 10.63
C ILE A 92 5.90 -5.67 11.74
N ARG A 93 6.96 -5.54 12.54
CA ARG A 93 7.24 -6.46 13.67
C ARG A 93 6.13 -6.39 14.72
N ARG A 94 5.72 -5.17 15.10
CA ARG A 94 4.64 -4.98 16.06
C ARG A 94 3.33 -5.61 15.56
N LEU A 95 3.01 -5.47 14.25
CA LEU A 95 1.80 -6.07 13.68
C LEU A 95 1.82 -7.62 13.74
N ALA A 96 2.99 -8.25 13.69
CA ALA A 96 3.13 -9.69 13.84
C ALA A 96 2.69 -10.19 15.23
N GLU A 97 2.79 -9.34 16.27
CA GLU A 97 2.44 -9.65 17.66
C GLU A 97 0.96 -9.35 18.00
N GLU A 98 0.26 -8.64 17.10
CA GLU A 98 -1.11 -8.14 17.35
C GLU A 98 -2.15 -9.24 17.16
N ASN A 99 -2.26 -10.30 17.45
CA ASN A 99 -3.35 -11.31 17.32
C ASN A 99 -4.54 -10.88 16.41
N LEU A 100 -4.29 -10.05 15.40
CA LEU A 100 -5.27 -9.45 14.51
C LEU A 100 -5.03 -9.91 13.06
N GLN A 101 -5.99 -10.63 12.49
CA GLN A 101 -5.85 -11.24 11.16
C GLN A 101 -6.07 -10.26 10.00
N VAL A 102 -5.45 -9.08 10.04
CA VAL A 102 -5.47 -8.13 8.92
C VAL A 102 -4.52 -8.57 7.79
N ASN A 103 -4.75 -8.08 6.58
CA ASN A 103 -3.82 -8.29 5.48
C ASN A 103 -2.74 -7.19 5.51
N LEU A 104 -1.50 -7.58 5.26
CA LEU A 104 -0.37 -6.66 5.14
C LEU A 104 0.01 -6.49 3.68
N ALA A 105 0.18 -5.23 3.26
CA ALA A 105 0.74 -4.86 1.96
C ALA A 105 1.99 -4.00 2.16
N ILE A 106 3.02 -4.24 1.35
CA ILE A 106 4.28 -3.48 1.36
C ILE A 106 4.41 -2.71 0.05
N SER A 107 4.40 -1.40 0.13
CA SER A 107 4.73 -0.50 -0.97
C SER A 107 6.23 -0.55 -1.25
N LEU A 108 6.66 -1.48 -2.12
CA LEU A 108 8.07 -1.75 -2.38
C LEU A 108 8.65 -0.88 -3.50
N HIS A 109 8.04 -0.91 -4.66
CA HIS A 109 8.25 -0.09 -5.87
C HIS A 109 9.64 -0.14 -6.52
N ALA A 110 10.63 -0.78 -5.90
CA ALA A 110 11.94 -1.08 -6.48
C ALA A 110 12.54 -2.34 -5.81
N ALA A 111 13.42 -3.03 -6.52
CA ALA A 111 14.07 -4.26 -6.05
C ALA A 111 15.55 -4.06 -5.68
N ASP A 112 16.03 -2.83 -5.69
CA ASP A 112 17.33 -2.44 -5.15
C ASP A 112 17.24 -1.11 -4.39
N ASP A 113 18.12 -0.93 -3.41
CA ASP A 113 18.07 0.23 -2.51
C ASP A 113 18.44 1.54 -3.19
N ALA A 114 19.25 1.50 -4.25
CA ALA A 114 19.64 2.70 -4.99
C ALA A 114 18.40 3.32 -5.66
N LEU A 115 17.68 2.53 -6.44
CA LEU A 115 16.44 2.98 -7.08
C LEU A 115 15.35 3.26 -6.04
N ARG A 116 15.19 2.39 -5.04
CA ARG A 116 14.15 2.57 -4.03
C ARG A 116 14.31 3.88 -3.26
N SER A 117 15.54 4.27 -2.95
CA SER A 117 15.80 5.52 -2.22
C SER A 117 15.43 6.78 -3.00
N THR A 118 15.36 6.70 -4.33
CA THR A 118 14.86 7.81 -5.18
C THR A 118 13.33 7.89 -5.19
N LEU A 119 12.64 6.77 -5.02
CA LEU A 119 11.18 6.67 -5.05
C LEU A 119 10.55 6.78 -3.66
N ILE A 120 11.23 6.24 -2.65
CA ILE A 120 10.75 6.18 -1.26
C ILE A 120 11.88 6.62 -0.33
N PRO A 121 11.94 7.90 0.07
CA PRO A 121 13.06 8.46 0.82
C PRO A 121 13.38 7.74 2.14
N ILE A 122 12.36 7.20 2.83
CA ILE A 122 12.53 6.46 4.09
C ILE A 122 13.33 5.16 3.92
N ASN A 123 13.58 4.70 2.67
CA ASN A 123 14.43 3.54 2.39
C ASN A 123 15.83 3.68 3.00
N ARG A 124 16.35 4.90 3.11
CA ARG A 124 17.64 5.18 3.76
C ARG A 124 17.67 4.72 5.22
N LYS A 125 16.51 4.75 5.90
CA LYS A 125 16.35 4.29 7.29
C LYS A 125 15.98 2.81 7.36
N TYR A 126 15.15 2.35 6.43
CA TYR A 126 14.67 0.97 6.36
C TYR A 126 14.94 0.41 4.96
N PRO A 127 16.18 -0.09 4.70
CA PRO A 127 16.55 -0.66 3.41
C PRO A 127 15.78 -1.96 3.14
N ILE A 128 15.75 -2.36 1.87
CA ILE A 128 15.00 -3.54 1.40
C ILE A 128 15.34 -4.78 2.23
N GLY A 129 16.62 -5.02 2.52
CA GLY A 129 17.04 -6.17 3.33
C GLY A 129 16.37 -6.23 4.70
N ALA A 130 16.25 -5.07 5.40
CA ALA A 130 15.59 -4.98 6.69
C ALA A 130 14.06 -5.19 6.59
N ILE A 131 13.45 -4.65 5.53
CA ILE A 131 12.02 -4.85 5.26
C ILE A 131 11.74 -6.33 4.99
N MET A 132 12.53 -6.97 4.12
CA MET A 132 12.36 -8.38 3.76
C MET A 132 12.55 -9.31 4.96
N ALA A 133 13.49 -9.00 5.86
CA ALA A 133 13.65 -9.73 7.12
C ALA A 133 12.38 -9.62 7.99
N ALA A 134 11.90 -8.40 8.23
CA ALA A 134 10.68 -8.18 9.01
C ALA A 134 9.43 -8.84 8.40
N VAL A 135 9.33 -8.85 7.06
CA VAL A 135 8.24 -9.54 6.35
C VAL A 135 8.32 -11.06 6.50
N ARG A 136 9.53 -11.64 6.46
CA ARG A 136 9.70 -13.08 6.74
C ARG A 136 9.29 -13.43 8.15
N ASP A 137 9.72 -12.62 9.14
CA ASP A 137 9.32 -12.77 10.54
C ASP A 137 7.80 -12.70 10.69
N TYR A 138 7.15 -11.73 10.01
CA TYR A 138 5.69 -11.60 9.99
C TYR A 138 4.99 -12.83 9.39
N ILE A 139 5.47 -13.31 8.24
CA ILE A 139 4.90 -14.51 7.59
C ILE A 139 5.06 -15.74 8.50
N GLN A 140 6.23 -15.91 9.12
CA GLN A 140 6.50 -17.02 10.04
C GLN A 140 5.56 -16.98 11.26
N ALA A 141 5.37 -15.81 11.85
CA ALA A 141 4.54 -15.64 13.05
C ALA A 141 3.04 -15.80 12.75
N THR A 142 2.58 -15.34 11.59
CA THR A 142 1.14 -15.24 11.29
C THR A 142 0.63 -16.27 10.29
N ASN A 143 1.52 -16.94 9.57
CA ASN A 143 1.22 -17.81 8.42
C ASN A 143 0.33 -17.11 7.37
N ARG A 144 0.51 -15.78 7.18
CA ARG A 144 -0.30 -14.96 6.27
C ARG A 144 0.50 -14.49 5.09
N ARG A 145 -0.15 -14.53 3.91
CA ARG A 145 0.42 -13.99 2.68
C ARG A 145 0.57 -12.47 2.79
N VAL A 146 1.73 -11.96 2.38
CA VAL A 146 1.99 -10.52 2.23
C VAL A 146 1.85 -10.11 0.78
N THR A 147 1.23 -8.96 0.54
CA THR A 147 1.12 -8.37 -0.80
C THR A 147 2.20 -7.32 -0.98
N PHE A 148 2.89 -7.33 -2.12
CA PHE A 148 3.83 -6.27 -2.50
C PHE A 148 3.19 -5.40 -3.57
N GLU A 149 3.06 -4.11 -3.26
CA GLU A 149 2.55 -3.12 -4.20
C GLU A 149 3.71 -2.55 -5.03
N TRP A 150 3.54 -2.52 -6.33
CA TRP A 150 4.55 -2.08 -7.28
C TRP A 150 3.95 -1.12 -8.30
N ALA A 151 4.17 0.18 -8.13
CA ALA A 151 3.82 1.17 -9.13
C ALA A 151 4.77 1.02 -10.33
N LEU A 152 4.23 0.65 -11.49
CA LEU A 152 4.98 0.49 -12.74
C LEU A 152 5.16 1.86 -13.41
N ILE A 153 6.40 2.34 -13.40
CA ILE A 153 6.81 3.65 -13.94
C ILE A 153 7.68 3.39 -15.17
N ALA A 154 7.24 3.89 -16.33
CA ALA A 154 7.92 3.68 -17.60
C ALA A 154 9.40 4.12 -17.54
N ASN A 155 10.29 3.24 -17.97
CA ASN A 155 11.75 3.43 -18.03
C ASN A 155 12.41 3.78 -16.67
N VAL A 156 11.74 3.42 -15.54
CA VAL A 156 12.29 3.62 -14.20
C VAL A 156 12.41 2.28 -13.47
N ASN A 157 11.30 1.60 -13.24
CA ASN A 157 11.25 0.37 -12.46
C ASN A 157 10.50 -0.78 -13.15
N ASP A 158 10.16 -0.61 -14.43
CA ASP A 158 9.42 -1.57 -15.25
C ASP A 158 10.35 -2.44 -16.14
N THR A 159 11.63 -2.51 -15.78
CA THR A 159 12.64 -3.23 -16.56
C THR A 159 12.66 -4.72 -16.22
N ILE A 160 13.17 -5.54 -17.17
CA ILE A 160 13.39 -6.98 -16.95
C ILE A 160 14.30 -7.22 -15.74
N GLU A 161 15.33 -6.39 -15.58
CA GLU A 161 16.24 -6.49 -14.43
C GLU A 161 15.52 -6.29 -13.10
N GLN A 162 14.64 -5.28 -12.98
CA GLN A 162 13.84 -5.06 -11.78
C GLN A 162 12.88 -6.22 -11.50
N ALA A 163 12.27 -6.80 -12.54
CA ALA A 163 11.41 -7.98 -12.39
C ALA A 163 12.19 -9.19 -11.87
N GLN A 164 13.40 -9.44 -12.41
CA GLN A 164 14.27 -10.54 -11.98
C GLN A 164 14.76 -10.36 -10.54
N LYS A 165 15.20 -9.15 -10.18
CA LYS A 165 15.59 -8.81 -8.80
C LYS A 165 14.44 -8.99 -7.83
N LEU A 166 13.23 -8.50 -8.17
CA LEU A 166 12.03 -8.69 -7.36
C LEU A 166 11.71 -10.18 -7.19
N ALA A 167 11.77 -10.95 -8.28
CA ALA A 167 11.55 -12.39 -8.23
C ALA A 167 12.52 -13.08 -7.25
N SER A 168 13.80 -12.72 -7.30
CA SER A 168 14.80 -13.28 -6.38
C SER A 168 14.57 -12.86 -4.91
N LEU A 169 14.11 -11.62 -4.65
CA LEU A 169 13.77 -11.16 -3.29
C LEU A 169 12.60 -11.95 -2.68
N LEU A 170 11.63 -12.37 -3.52
CA LEU A 170 10.38 -13.01 -3.09
C LEU A 170 10.41 -14.53 -3.20
N GLU A 171 11.50 -15.11 -3.68
CA GLU A 171 11.64 -16.57 -3.85
C GLU A 171 11.36 -17.30 -2.52
N GLY A 172 10.51 -18.32 -2.59
CA GLY A 172 10.09 -19.12 -1.43
C GLY A 172 9.20 -18.42 -0.41
N MET A 173 8.78 -17.17 -0.66
CA MET A 173 7.92 -16.43 0.25
C MET A 173 6.43 -16.63 -0.06
N LEU A 174 5.60 -16.64 0.97
CA LEU A 174 4.14 -16.57 0.84
C LEU A 174 3.73 -15.14 0.45
N ALA A 175 3.91 -14.81 -0.83
CA ALA A 175 3.80 -13.46 -1.35
C ALA A 175 2.83 -13.35 -2.55
N HIS A 176 2.35 -12.15 -2.80
CA HIS A 176 1.63 -11.75 -4.00
C HIS A 176 2.12 -10.37 -4.44
N VAL A 177 2.21 -10.12 -5.74
CA VAL A 177 2.60 -8.80 -6.27
C VAL A 177 1.43 -8.15 -7.00
N ASN A 178 1.07 -6.94 -6.60
CA ASN A 178 0.16 -6.06 -7.33
C ASN A 178 0.99 -5.11 -8.20
N LEU A 179 0.91 -5.26 -9.50
CA LEU A 179 1.50 -4.38 -10.50
C LEU A 179 0.48 -3.28 -10.84
N ILE A 180 0.82 -2.04 -10.51
CA ILE A 180 -0.09 -0.91 -10.61
C ILE A 180 0.47 0.07 -11.63
N PRO A 181 -0.13 0.24 -12.82
CA PRO A 181 0.31 1.29 -13.73
C PRO A 181 0.27 2.66 -13.03
N LEU A 182 1.36 3.42 -13.12
CA LEU A 182 1.47 4.72 -12.47
C LEU A 182 0.31 5.64 -12.86
N ASN A 183 -0.24 6.37 -11.89
CA ASN A 183 -1.09 7.52 -12.15
C ASN A 183 -0.23 8.78 -11.99
N PRO A 184 -0.10 9.65 -13.00
CA PRO A 184 0.68 10.87 -12.89
C PRO A 184 0.08 11.81 -11.84
N THR A 185 0.93 12.61 -11.22
CA THR A 185 0.55 13.67 -10.28
C THR A 185 1.14 15.00 -10.75
N GLN A 186 0.67 16.13 -10.21
CA GLN A 186 1.20 17.44 -10.62
C GLN A 186 2.72 17.55 -10.47
N GLY A 187 3.27 17.03 -9.36
CA GLY A 187 4.71 17.07 -9.07
C GLY A 187 5.51 15.91 -9.68
N TYR A 188 4.86 14.94 -10.39
CA TYR A 188 5.54 13.79 -10.96
C TYR A 188 4.88 13.35 -12.27
N GLN A 189 5.36 13.91 -13.38
CA GLN A 189 4.82 13.77 -14.73
C GLN A 189 5.42 12.58 -15.50
N ARG A 190 5.76 11.48 -14.80
CA ARG A 190 6.23 10.27 -15.45
C ARG A 190 5.04 9.47 -16.01
N GLU A 191 5.30 8.73 -17.06
CA GLU A 191 4.29 7.88 -17.70
C GLU A 191 4.18 6.52 -16.99
N ALA A 192 2.99 5.93 -17.10
CA ALA A 192 2.81 4.53 -16.73
C ALA A 192 3.54 3.62 -17.70
N SER A 193 3.98 2.48 -17.19
CA SER A 193 4.50 1.41 -18.05
C SER A 193 3.47 0.99 -19.11
N PRO A 194 3.88 0.80 -20.38
CA PRO A 194 3.04 0.20 -21.41
C PRO A 194 2.56 -1.19 -20.98
N ARG A 195 1.36 -1.56 -21.44
CA ARG A 195 0.73 -2.82 -21.06
C ARG A 195 1.61 -4.04 -21.37
N GLU A 196 2.22 -4.06 -22.52
CA GLU A 196 3.11 -5.16 -22.96
C GLU A 196 4.29 -5.35 -22.00
N ARG A 197 4.87 -4.25 -21.51
CA ARG A 197 5.97 -4.30 -20.56
C ARG A 197 5.50 -4.75 -19.17
N ALA A 198 4.31 -4.31 -18.76
CA ALA A 198 3.70 -4.78 -17.52
C ALA A 198 3.41 -6.29 -17.57
N GLU A 199 2.92 -6.80 -18.71
CA GLU A 199 2.70 -8.22 -18.94
C GLU A 199 4.03 -9.01 -18.97
N GLN A 200 5.08 -8.47 -19.59
CA GLN A 200 6.42 -9.07 -19.56
C GLN A 200 6.97 -9.15 -18.13
N PHE A 201 6.84 -8.09 -17.36
CA PHE A 201 7.22 -8.05 -15.92
C PHE A 201 6.45 -9.13 -15.14
N GLN A 202 5.14 -9.22 -15.35
CA GLN A 202 4.28 -10.24 -14.73
C GLN A 202 4.72 -11.65 -15.08
N ASN A 203 5.01 -11.93 -16.35
CA ASN A 203 5.44 -13.25 -16.85
C ASN A 203 6.75 -13.70 -16.17
N ILE A 204 7.69 -12.78 -15.94
CA ILE A 204 8.94 -13.07 -15.23
C ILE A 204 8.65 -13.51 -13.78
N LEU A 205 7.77 -12.81 -13.08
CA LEU A 205 7.39 -13.18 -11.71
C LEU A 205 6.69 -14.54 -11.67
N GLN A 206 5.73 -14.76 -12.58
CA GLN A 206 4.99 -16.02 -12.68
C GLN A 206 5.88 -17.19 -13.04
N GLY A 207 6.85 -16.99 -13.92
CA GLY A 207 7.86 -17.99 -14.29
C GLY A 207 8.76 -18.41 -13.12
N ARG A 208 8.82 -17.61 -12.05
CA ARG A 208 9.48 -17.92 -10.77
C ARG A 208 8.50 -18.35 -9.67
N GLY A 209 7.24 -18.70 -10.02
CA GLY A 209 6.22 -19.15 -9.07
C GLY A 209 5.62 -18.05 -8.20
N ILE A 210 5.85 -16.78 -8.51
CA ILE A 210 5.31 -15.65 -7.73
C ILE A 210 3.99 -15.22 -8.33
N THR A 211 2.91 -15.33 -7.54
CA THR A 211 1.60 -14.87 -7.99
C THR A 211 1.58 -13.35 -8.14
N SER A 212 1.03 -12.86 -9.25
CA SER A 212 0.98 -11.43 -9.52
C SER A 212 -0.26 -11.02 -10.31
N THR A 213 -0.70 -9.78 -10.12
CA THR A 213 -1.88 -9.21 -10.78
C THR A 213 -1.56 -7.82 -11.30
N ILE A 214 -1.87 -7.54 -12.58
CA ILE A 214 -1.86 -6.19 -13.11
C ILE A 214 -3.20 -5.55 -12.78
N ARG A 215 -3.18 -4.43 -12.02
CA ARG A 215 -4.37 -3.71 -11.60
C ARG A 215 -4.90 -2.84 -12.73
N LEU A 216 -6.22 -2.85 -12.89
CA LEU A 216 -6.87 -1.85 -13.74
C LEU A 216 -6.86 -0.49 -13.05
N ARG A 217 -6.59 0.58 -13.81
CA ARG A 217 -6.71 1.94 -13.31
C ARG A 217 -8.18 2.26 -13.02
N ARG A 218 -8.45 2.78 -11.83
CA ARG A 218 -9.78 3.22 -11.41
C ARG A 218 -9.67 4.58 -10.75
N GLY A 219 -10.70 5.42 -10.91
CA GLY A 219 -10.78 6.73 -10.26
C GLY A 219 -9.78 7.77 -10.78
N VAL A 220 -9.16 7.54 -11.94
CA VAL A 220 -8.21 8.50 -12.54
C VAL A 220 -8.93 9.79 -12.93
N ASP A 221 -10.13 9.67 -13.46
CA ASP A 221 -10.95 10.79 -13.95
C ASP A 221 -11.37 11.78 -12.83
N ILE A 222 -11.46 11.27 -11.60
CA ILE A 222 -11.78 12.05 -10.40
C ILE A 222 -10.57 12.28 -9.50
N GLN A 223 -9.34 12.05 -10.00
CA GLN A 223 -8.09 12.18 -9.26
C GLN A 223 -8.05 11.38 -7.94
N ALA A 224 -8.79 10.27 -7.89
CA ALA A 224 -8.83 9.35 -6.74
C ALA A 224 -8.10 8.02 -7.01
N GLY A 225 -7.30 7.96 -8.07
CA GLY A 225 -6.42 6.83 -8.34
C GLY A 225 -5.30 6.72 -7.32
N CYS A 226 -4.64 5.55 -7.28
CA CYS A 226 -3.52 5.29 -6.38
C CYS A 226 -2.43 6.36 -6.56
N GLY A 227 -2.02 7.00 -5.47
CA GLY A 227 -1.03 8.09 -5.46
C GLY A 227 -1.57 9.49 -5.81
N GLN A 228 -2.82 9.63 -6.25
CA GLN A 228 -3.39 10.91 -6.68
C GLN A 228 -4.12 11.67 -5.56
N LEU A 229 -4.43 11.03 -4.45
CA LEU A 229 -5.16 11.67 -3.36
C LEU A 229 -4.34 12.82 -2.77
N ALA A 230 -4.91 14.01 -2.87
CA ALA A 230 -4.41 15.24 -2.28
C ALA A 230 -5.58 16.04 -1.72
N GLN A 231 -5.33 16.85 -0.70
CA GLN A 231 -6.31 17.84 -0.31
C GLN A 231 -6.37 18.90 -1.42
N GLN A 232 -7.49 19.05 -2.07
CA GLN A 232 -7.73 20.21 -2.92
C GLN A 232 -7.94 21.39 -1.97
N ASP A 233 -7.11 22.41 -2.06
CA ASP A 233 -7.45 23.69 -1.43
C ASP A 233 -8.76 24.14 -2.09
N GLU A 234 -9.81 24.29 -1.30
CA GLU A 234 -11.01 24.98 -1.77
C GLU A 234 -10.56 26.37 -2.19
N GLN A 235 -10.38 26.54 -3.49
CA GLN A 235 -10.24 27.88 -4.07
C GLN A 235 -11.62 28.51 -3.94
N ASN A 236 -11.78 29.36 -2.94
CA ASN A 236 -12.86 30.34 -2.85
C ASN A 236 -12.80 31.32 -4.03
#